data_e000fb4469893b3ffe044455fe9aaca1
#
_entry.id   e000fb4469893b3ffe044455fe9aaca1
#
_cell.length_a   1.000
_cell.length_b   1.000
_cell.length_c   1.000
_cell.angle_alpha   90.00
_cell.angle_beta   90.00
_cell.angle_gamma   90.00
#
_symmetry.space_group_name_H-M   'P 1'
#
loop_
_entity.id
_entity.type
_entity.pdbx_description
1 polymer ?
#
loop_
_entity_poly.entity_id
_entity_poly.type
_entity_poly.pdbx_seq_one_letter_code
_entity_poly.pdbx_strand_id
1 'polypeptide(L)'
;MVHRNMADANPKRRRGTSPLPLPDQVALVLQGGGALGAYQAGVYEALAETDIEIDWIAGISIGAVNAAIIAGNAPEERVAKLRSFWEVVTSALPSLPLVGGDDWREWVHIMSAGFVAGAGVPG
;
A
#
# COMPACT_ATOMS: atom_id res chain seq x y z
N MET A 1 8.24 -4.14 -42.42
CA MET A 1 8.57 -4.51 -41.04
C MET A 1 7.84 -3.51 -40.14
N VAL A 2 6.67 -3.88 -39.62
CA VAL A 2 5.78 -2.98 -38.89
C VAL A 2 6.15 -3.07 -37.41
N HIS A 3 6.75 -2.05 -36.85
CA HIS A 3 6.94 -1.92 -35.40
C HIS A 3 5.57 -1.76 -34.74
N ARG A 4 5.09 -2.84 -34.17
CA ARG A 4 3.90 -2.83 -33.32
C ARG A 4 4.28 -2.13 -32.01
N ASN A 5 3.77 -0.93 -31.82
CA ASN A 5 3.96 -0.14 -30.61
C ASN A 5 3.31 -0.88 -29.44
N MET A 6 4.10 -1.32 -28.45
CA MET A 6 3.63 -2.09 -27.30
C MET A 6 2.77 -1.27 -26.32
N ALA A 7 2.48 -0.01 -26.63
CA ALA A 7 1.63 0.88 -25.83
C ALA A 7 0.12 0.58 -25.97
N ASP A 8 -0.30 -0.21 -26.97
CA ASP A 8 -1.72 -0.44 -27.25
C ASP A 8 -2.28 -1.76 -26.68
N ALA A 9 -1.57 -2.45 -25.82
CA ALA A 9 -1.93 -3.79 -25.38
C ALA A 9 -2.77 -3.86 -24.08
N ASN A 10 -3.35 -2.75 -23.57
CA ASN A 10 -4.29 -2.82 -22.46
C ASN A 10 -5.71 -2.40 -22.88
N PRO A 11 -6.56 -3.37 -23.31
CA PRO A 11 -7.93 -3.10 -23.74
C PRO A 11 -8.87 -2.70 -22.58
N LYS A 12 -8.38 -2.62 -21.34
CA LYS A 12 -9.19 -2.29 -20.16
C LYS A 12 -9.08 -0.83 -19.70
N ARG A 13 -8.31 -0.01 -20.37
CA ARG A 13 -8.38 1.44 -20.13
C ARG A 13 -9.71 1.97 -20.67
N ARG A 14 -10.79 1.69 -19.97
CA ARG A 14 -11.96 2.55 -20.04
C ARG A 14 -11.51 3.90 -19.48
N ARG A 15 -11.16 4.81 -20.37
CA ARG A 15 -11.11 6.23 -20.04
C ARG A 15 -12.50 6.60 -19.60
N GLY A 16 -12.79 6.34 -18.31
CA GLY A 16 -13.99 6.80 -17.66
C GLY A 16 -14.04 8.31 -17.78
N THR A 17 -15.21 8.85 -17.77
CA THR A 17 -15.53 10.27 -17.79
C THR A 17 -15.03 10.98 -16.53
N SER A 18 -13.73 10.87 -16.23
CA SER A 18 -13.11 11.68 -15.19
C SER A 18 -13.11 13.13 -15.67
N PRO A 19 -13.68 14.07 -14.90
CA PRO A 19 -13.71 15.49 -15.29
C PRO A 19 -12.31 16.13 -15.33
N LEU A 20 -11.28 15.42 -14.88
CA LEU A 20 -9.89 15.83 -14.89
C LEU A 20 -9.10 15.03 -15.92
N PRO A 21 -8.27 15.67 -16.75
CA PRO A 21 -7.34 14.96 -17.61
C PRO A 21 -6.31 14.24 -16.72
N LEU A 22 -6.37 12.91 -16.69
CA LEU A 22 -5.39 12.11 -15.99
C LEU A 22 -4.10 12.02 -16.81
N PRO A 23 -2.92 12.02 -16.16
CA PRO A 23 -1.65 11.78 -16.82
C PRO A 23 -1.61 10.36 -17.41
N ASP A 24 -0.65 10.10 -18.28
CA ASP A 24 -0.45 8.78 -18.89
C ASP A 24 -0.05 7.71 -17.88
N GLN A 25 0.57 8.11 -16.77
CA GLN A 25 0.96 7.24 -15.67
C GLN A 25 0.61 7.85 -14.32
N VAL A 26 0.10 7.04 -13.41
CA VAL A 26 -0.23 7.41 -12.05
C VAL A 26 0.61 6.58 -11.09
N ALA A 27 1.34 7.25 -10.21
CA ALA A 27 2.12 6.61 -9.15
C ALA A 27 1.50 6.88 -7.78
N LEU A 28 1.36 5.83 -6.97
CA LEU A 28 0.97 5.94 -5.57
C LEU A 28 2.20 5.77 -4.69
N VAL A 29 2.52 6.78 -3.89
CA VAL A 29 3.65 6.76 -2.96
C VAL A 29 3.14 6.78 -1.53
N LEU A 30 3.49 5.75 -0.77
CA LEU A 30 3.03 5.53 0.60
C LEU A 30 4.17 5.73 1.58
N GLN A 31 4.03 6.74 2.45
CA GLN A 31 5.04 7.05 3.46
C GLN A 31 5.00 6.09 4.65
N GLY A 32 6.06 6.10 5.47
CA GLY A 32 6.08 5.46 6.77
C GLY A 32 5.22 6.20 7.79
N GLY A 33 5.06 5.63 8.96
CA GLY A 33 4.34 6.29 10.06
C GLY A 33 3.54 5.33 10.96
N GLY A 34 3.89 4.05 11.01
CA GLY A 34 3.28 3.08 11.90
C GLY A 34 1.76 2.99 11.74
N ALA A 35 1.01 3.30 12.80
CA ALA A 35 -0.45 3.24 12.81
C ALA A 35 -1.13 4.13 11.74
N LEU A 36 -0.45 5.16 11.24
CA LEU A 36 -0.94 6.00 10.14
C LEU A 36 -1.09 5.22 8.82
N GLY A 37 -0.50 4.04 8.71
CA GLY A 37 -0.73 3.15 7.59
C GLY A 37 -2.18 2.70 7.43
N ALA A 38 -2.97 2.66 8.50
CA ALA A 38 -4.40 2.40 8.44
C ALA A 38 -5.15 3.49 7.65
N TYR A 39 -4.73 4.75 7.80
CA TYR A 39 -5.27 5.86 7.02
C TYR A 39 -4.98 5.68 5.51
N GLN A 40 -3.77 5.21 5.17
CA GLN A 40 -3.40 4.93 3.78
C GLN A 40 -4.28 3.84 3.17
N ALA A 41 -4.66 2.83 3.95
CA ALA A 41 -5.59 1.79 3.50
C ALA A 41 -6.96 2.37 3.13
N GLY A 42 -7.49 3.30 3.95
CA GLY A 42 -8.72 4.03 3.65
C GLY A 42 -8.61 4.93 2.41
N VAL A 43 -7.46 5.59 2.22
CA VAL A 43 -7.19 6.37 1.00
C VAL A 43 -7.20 5.48 -0.23
N TYR A 44 -6.54 4.31 -0.15
CA TYR A 44 -6.54 3.36 -1.26
C TYR A 44 -7.95 2.83 -1.57
N GLU A 45 -8.75 2.54 -0.54
CA GLU A 45 -10.16 2.13 -0.71
C GLU A 45 -10.95 3.18 -1.50
N ALA A 46 -10.81 4.47 -1.13
CA ALA A 46 -11.46 5.56 -1.85
C ALA A 46 -10.95 5.70 -3.30
N LEU A 47 -9.65 5.50 -3.54
CA LEU A 47 -9.09 5.49 -4.89
C LEU A 47 -9.62 4.32 -5.72
N ALA A 48 -9.81 3.15 -5.10
CA ALA A 48 -10.33 1.96 -5.78
C ALA A 48 -11.79 2.11 -6.24
N GLU A 49 -12.55 3.05 -5.67
CA GLU A 49 -13.90 3.42 -6.10
C GLU A 49 -13.91 4.35 -7.32
N THR A 50 -12.73 4.84 -7.74
CA THR A 50 -12.59 5.73 -8.88
C THR A 50 -12.11 4.98 -10.12
N ASP A 51 -12.19 5.64 -11.27
CA ASP A 51 -11.62 5.12 -12.54
C ASP A 51 -10.09 5.36 -12.64
N ILE A 52 -9.44 5.75 -11.55
CA ILE A 52 -7.99 5.98 -11.52
C ILE A 52 -7.26 4.65 -11.40
N GLU A 53 -6.55 4.27 -12.44
CA GLU A 53 -5.64 3.12 -12.40
C GLU A 53 -4.26 3.57 -11.89
N ILE A 54 -3.73 2.83 -10.94
CA ILE A 54 -2.39 3.05 -10.38
C ILE A 54 -1.41 2.17 -11.17
N ASP A 55 -0.50 2.80 -11.90
CA ASP A 55 0.51 2.11 -12.70
C ASP A 55 1.74 1.72 -11.87
N TRP A 56 2.09 2.56 -10.90
CA TRP A 56 3.25 2.38 -10.04
C TRP A 56 2.88 2.56 -8.58
N ILE A 57 3.48 1.75 -7.72
CA ILE A 57 3.35 1.91 -6.29
C ILE A 57 4.72 1.82 -5.63
N ALA A 58 4.98 2.74 -4.71
CA ALA A 58 6.16 2.74 -3.88
C ALA A 58 5.76 2.97 -2.43
N GLY A 59 6.52 2.40 -1.50
CA GLY A 59 6.25 2.58 -0.08
C GLY A 59 7.51 2.45 0.76
N ILE A 60 7.47 3.08 1.93
CA ILE A 60 8.53 3.00 2.92
C ILE A 60 7.94 2.57 4.28
N SER A 61 8.62 1.68 5.02
CA SER A 61 8.15 1.16 6.32
C SER A 61 6.74 0.54 6.17
N ILE A 62 5.77 0.95 7.00
CA ILE A 62 4.37 0.49 6.91
C ILE A 62 3.74 0.79 5.54
N GLY A 63 4.18 1.86 4.88
CA GLY A 63 3.78 2.16 3.50
C GLY A 63 4.27 1.09 2.51
N ALA A 64 5.43 0.48 2.74
CA ALA A 64 5.91 -0.64 1.93
C ALA A 64 5.06 -1.91 2.15
N VAL A 65 4.57 -2.14 3.36
CA VAL A 65 3.63 -3.25 3.66
C VAL A 65 2.33 -3.06 2.90
N ASN A 66 1.71 -1.87 3.00
CA ASN A 66 0.50 -1.55 2.24
C ASN A 66 0.74 -1.67 0.72
N ALA A 67 1.86 -1.15 0.23
CA ALA A 67 2.24 -1.24 -1.18
C ALA A 67 2.37 -2.70 -1.65
N ALA A 68 2.98 -3.56 -0.84
CA ALA A 68 3.12 -4.99 -1.15
C ALA A 68 1.77 -5.70 -1.21
N ILE A 69 0.85 -5.38 -0.30
CA ILE A 69 -0.51 -5.94 -0.31
C ILE A 69 -1.25 -5.49 -1.58
N ILE A 70 -1.14 -4.21 -1.95
CA ILE A 70 -1.79 -3.67 -3.14
C ILE A 70 -1.20 -4.29 -4.41
N ALA A 71 0.12 -4.33 -4.54
CA ALA A 71 0.79 -4.83 -5.73
C ALA A 71 0.68 -6.36 -5.89
N GLY A 72 0.65 -7.08 -4.77
CA GLY A 72 0.67 -8.55 -4.75
C GLY A 72 -0.70 -9.22 -4.91
N ASN A 73 -1.79 -8.46 -4.99
CA ASN A 73 -3.14 -9.00 -5.10
C ASN A 73 -3.88 -8.48 -6.33
N ALA A 74 -4.85 -9.26 -6.81
CA ALA A 74 -5.74 -8.82 -7.88
C ALA A 74 -6.53 -7.56 -7.46
N PRO A 75 -6.83 -6.64 -8.38
CA PRO A 75 -7.45 -5.36 -8.07
C PRO A 75 -8.70 -5.47 -7.21
N GLU A 76 -9.54 -6.45 -7.46
CA GLU A 76 -10.80 -6.73 -6.76
C GLU A 76 -10.60 -7.23 -5.31
N GLU A 77 -9.42 -7.75 -4.99
CA GLU A 77 -9.10 -8.28 -3.66
C GLU A 77 -8.32 -7.30 -2.77
N ARG A 78 -7.69 -6.29 -3.35
CA ARG A 78 -6.74 -5.40 -2.67
C ARG A 78 -7.31 -4.73 -1.43
N VAL A 79 -8.51 -4.16 -1.55
CA VAL A 79 -9.20 -3.48 -0.45
C VAL A 79 -9.53 -4.45 0.68
N ALA A 80 -10.05 -5.63 0.35
CA ALA A 80 -10.37 -6.68 1.33
C ALA A 80 -9.11 -7.17 2.06
N LYS A 81 -8.00 -7.34 1.34
CA LYS A 81 -6.71 -7.76 1.92
C LYS A 81 -6.10 -6.69 2.84
N LEU A 82 -6.15 -5.42 2.43
CA LEU A 82 -5.73 -4.31 3.29
C LEU A 82 -6.56 -4.24 4.56
N ARG A 83 -7.88 -4.34 4.44
CA ARG A 83 -8.79 -4.32 5.58
C ARG A 83 -8.50 -5.46 6.54
N SER A 84 -8.39 -6.70 6.03
CA SER A 84 -8.06 -7.87 6.84
C SER A 84 -6.72 -7.73 7.57
N PHE A 85 -5.68 -7.22 6.89
CA PHE A 85 -4.39 -6.95 7.52
C PHE A 85 -4.53 -5.97 8.70
N TRP A 86 -5.22 -4.86 8.49
CA TRP A 86 -5.37 -3.83 9.53
C TRP A 86 -6.29 -4.29 10.67
N GLU A 87 -7.30 -5.09 10.42
CA GLU A 87 -8.13 -5.72 11.46
C GLU A 87 -7.30 -6.64 12.36
N VAL A 88 -6.43 -7.47 11.78
CA VAL A 88 -5.51 -8.33 12.53
C VAL A 88 -4.54 -7.50 13.37
N VAL A 89 -3.90 -6.51 12.77
CA VAL A 89 -2.94 -5.64 13.47
C VAL A 89 -3.60 -4.90 14.62
N THR A 90 -4.78 -4.33 14.41
CA THR A 90 -5.49 -3.58 15.46
C THR A 90 -6.09 -4.48 16.53
N SER A 91 -6.52 -5.69 16.21
CA SER A 91 -7.02 -6.64 17.20
C SER A 91 -5.92 -7.24 18.08
N ALA A 92 -4.68 -7.28 17.58
CA ALA A 92 -3.53 -7.72 18.38
C ALA A 92 -3.03 -6.63 19.36
N LEU A 93 -3.34 -5.36 19.12
CA LEU A 93 -2.92 -4.23 19.96
C LEU A 93 -3.47 -4.24 21.40
N PRO A 94 -4.70 -4.71 21.71
CA PRO A 94 -5.21 -4.77 23.08
C PRO A 94 -4.41 -5.69 24.01
N SER A 95 -3.63 -6.61 23.46
CA SER A 95 -2.77 -7.51 24.23
C SER A 95 -1.39 -6.92 24.54
N LEU A 96 -1.04 -5.77 23.96
CA LEU A 96 0.15 -5.02 24.29
C LEU A 96 -0.22 -3.95 25.33
N PRO A 97 0.52 -3.81 26.44
CA PRO A 97 0.24 -2.78 27.42
C PRO A 97 0.49 -1.40 26.78
N LEU A 98 -0.58 -0.77 26.30
CA LEU A 98 -0.57 0.59 25.79
C LEU A 98 -0.53 1.55 26.96
N VAL A 99 0.63 1.81 27.53
CA VAL A 99 0.82 2.79 28.59
C VAL A 99 1.94 3.74 28.19
N GLY A 100 1.56 4.93 27.72
CA GLY A 100 2.46 6.07 27.59
C GLY A 100 2.95 6.37 26.17
N GLY A 101 3.10 7.65 25.87
CA GLY A 101 3.40 8.23 24.55
C GLY A 101 4.71 7.87 23.86
N ASP A 102 5.42 6.85 24.31
CA ASP A 102 6.63 6.31 23.67
C ASP A 102 6.40 5.00 22.88
N ASP A 103 5.18 4.48 22.92
CA ASP A 103 4.83 3.16 22.34
C ASP A 103 5.00 3.08 20.82
N TRP A 104 4.90 4.21 20.11
CA TRP A 104 5.17 4.24 18.68
C TRP A 104 6.66 3.92 18.37
N ARG A 105 7.58 4.29 19.27
CA ARG A 105 9.01 3.97 19.14
C ARG A 105 9.25 2.49 19.33
N GLU A 106 8.58 1.88 20.30
CA GLU A 106 8.65 0.44 20.54
C GLU A 106 8.08 -0.34 19.35
N TRP A 107 6.96 0.12 18.79
CA TRP A 107 6.38 -0.45 17.58
C TRP A 107 7.33 -0.34 16.37
N VAL A 108 7.98 0.82 16.18
CA VAL A 108 9.01 1.01 15.15
C VAL A 108 10.22 0.10 15.42
N HIS A 109 10.61 -0.10 16.68
CA HIS A 109 11.68 -1.03 17.05
C HIS A 109 11.30 -2.48 16.74
N ILE A 110 10.11 -2.90 17.05
CA ILE A 110 9.62 -4.26 16.75
C ILE A 110 9.57 -4.48 15.24
N MET A 111 9.04 -3.53 14.47
CA MET A 111 8.97 -3.62 13.02
C MET A 111 10.37 -3.55 12.37
N SER A 112 11.27 -2.69 12.89
CA SER A 112 12.64 -2.61 12.39
C SER A 112 13.46 -3.84 12.77
N ALA A 113 13.28 -4.39 13.96
CA ALA A 113 13.92 -5.63 14.39
C ALA A 113 13.44 -6.82 13.54
N GLY A 114 12.15 -6.90 13.23
CA GLY A 114 11.61 -7.91 12.33
C GLY A 114 12.15 -7.78 10.91
N PHE A 115 12.31 -6.56 10.41
CA PHE A 115 12.90 -6.29 9.10
C PHE A 115 14.38 -6.65 9.04
N VAL A 116 15.15 -6.28 10.08
CA VAL A 116 16.58 -6.61 10.20
C VAL A 116 16.79 -8.12 10.35
N ALA A 117 15.96 -8.79 11.14
CA ALA A 117 16.03 -10.24 11.30
C ALA A 117 15.67 -11.00 10.01
N GLY A 118 14.73 -10.46 9.21
CA GLY A 118 14.32 -11.04 7.92
C GLY A 118 15.29 -10.74 6.77
N ALA A 119 15.98 -9.60 6.80
CA ALA A 119 16.90 -9.18 5.74
C ALA A 119 18.34 -9.70 5.92
N GLY A 120 18.67 -10.24 7.09
CA GLY A 120 20.04 -10.64 7.44
C GLY A 120 20.96 -9.41 7.55
N VAL A 121 21.65 -9.25 8.67
CA VAL A 121 22.74 -8.26 8.78
C VAL A 121 23.96 -8.86 8.08
N PRO A 122 24.51 -8.24 7.01
CA PRO A 122 25.81 -8.67 6.50
C PRO A 122 26.85 -8.42 7.59
N GLY A 123 27.48 -9.50 8.10
CA GLY A 123 28.60 -9.43 9.04
C GLY A 123 29.86 -8.93 8.38
#